data_fbefdad836603f60e4461760c1dea29f
#
_entry.id   fbefdad836603f60e4461760c1dea29f
#
_cell.length_a   1.000
_cell.length_b   1.000
_cell.length_c   1.000
_cell.angle_alpha   90.00
_cell.angle_beta   90.00
_cell.angle_gamma   90.00
#
_symmetry.space_group_name_H-M   'P 1'
#
loop_
_entity.id
_entity.type
_entity.pdbx_description
1 polymer ?
#
loop_
_entity_poly.entity_id
_entity_poly.type
_entity_poly.pdbx_seq_one_letter_code
_entity_poly.pdbx_strand_id
1 'polypeptide(L)'
;MLREYIEAMRELWTREEAAYAGEFVNFGPSWAWPKPVQSHVPVLVGAAGTEKNFTWIARSADGWITTPRDFDIDAPVRQLREIWGEAGRQGDPQIVALDFKPVPEKLEHWAQIGVTEVLFGLPDKSADDVAAYVERLAGKLAAMA
;
A
#
# COMPACT_ATOMS: atom_id res chain seq x y z
N MET A 1 14.45 -9.76 6.86
CA MET A 1 14.84 -9.18 5.56
C MET A 1 13.99 -7.95 5.20
N LEU A 2 12.70 -8.05 4.75
CA LEU A 2 11.91 -6.88 4.31
C LEU A 2 11.87 -5.73 5.34
N ARG A 3 11.73 -6.03 6.63
CA ARG A 3 11.74 -5.03 7.70
C ARG A 3 13.01 -4.18 7.67
N GLU A 4 14.17 -4.81 7.60
CA GLU A 4 15.46 -4.09 7.59
C GLU A 4 15.62 -3.22 6.34
N TYR A 5 15.11 -3.66 5.17
CA TYR A 5 15.10 -2.80 3.98
C TYR A 5 14.28 -1.52 4.21
N ILE A 6 13.11 -1.62 4.85
CA ILE A 6 12.28 -0.45 5.14
C ILE A 6 12.95 0.45 6.17
N GLU A 7 13.52 -0.11 7.23
CA GLU A 7 14.25 0.65 8.24
C GLU A 7 15.46 1.36 7.62
N ALA A 8 16.24 0.67 6.82
CA ALA A 8 17.40 1.22 6.11
C ALA A 8 17.00 2.32 5.10
N MET A 9 15.90 2.14 4.37
CA MET A 9 15.36 3.20 3.50
C MET A 9 14.94 4.43 4.29
N ARG A 10 14.29 4.26 5.46
CA ARG A 10 13.90 5.37 6.32
C ARG A 10 15.11 6.15 6.84
N GLU A 11 16.20 5.47 7.22
CA GLU A 11 17.46 6.15 7.57
C GLU A 11 17.96 7.00 6.39
N LEU A 12 18.01 6.44 5.17
CA LEU A 12 18.43 7.16 3.97
C LEU A 12 17.53 8.35 3.62
N TRP A 13 16.23 8.27 3.89
CA TRP A 13 15.28 9.34 3.59
C TRP A 13 15.34 10.48 4.60
N THR A 14 15.64 10.19 5.86
CA THR A 14 15.49 11.16 6.96
C THR A 14 16.80 11.70 7.50
N ARG A 15 17.89 10.96 7.41
CA ARG A 15 19.21 11.38 7.91
C ARG A 15 20.01 12.07 6.84
N GLU A 16 20.74 13.13 7.20
CA GLU A 16 21.70 13.76 6.29
C GLU A 16 22.78 12.78 5.87
N GLU A 17 23.41 12.15 6.85
CA GLU A 17 24.30 11.01 6.69
C GLU A 17 23.66 9.81 7.35
N ALA A 18 23.42 8.75 6.59
CA ALA A 18 22.73 7.54 7.04
C ALA A 18 23.72 6.37 7.14
N ALA A 19 23.54 5.53 8.15
CA ALA A 19 24.19 4.25 8.26
C ALA A 19 23.19 3.23 8.80
N TYR A 20 23.32 1.97 8.44
CA TYR A 20 22.47 0.91 8.93
C TYR A 20 23.29 -0.38 9.15
N ALA A 21 23.07 -1.06 10.27
CA ALA A 21 23.74 -2.31 10.61
C ALA A 21 22.69 -3.34 11.06
N GLY A 22 22.21 -4.14 10.12
CA GLY A 22 21.27 -5.24 10.34
C GLY A 22 21.88 -6.59 9.97
N GLU A 23 21.07 -7.62 10.03
CA GLU A 23 21.44 -8.97 9.62
C GLU A 23 21.54 -9.11 8.10
N PHE A 24 20.59 -8.48 7.35
CA PHE A 24 20.46 -8.59 5.90
C PHE A 24 20.86 -7.31 5.16
N VAL A 25 20.83 -6.17 5.83
CA VAL A 25 21.20 -4.88 5.26
C VAL A 25 22.27 -4.25 6.12
N ASN A 26 23.37 -3.86 5.48
CA ASN A 26 24.48 -3.22 6.17
C ASN A 26 25.16 -2.21 5.24
N PHE A 27 25.27 -0.96 5.67
CA PHE A 27 26.04 0.06 4.97
C PHE A 27 26.58 1.10 5.97
N GLY A 28 27.79 1.58 5.68
CA GLY A 28 28.43 2.67 6.42
C GLY A 28 27.88 4.04 6.05
N PRO A 29 28.48 5.13 6.58
CA PRO A 29 28.04 6.49 6.29
C PRO A 29 27.82 6.74 4.81
N SER A 30 26.60 7.12 4.46
CA SER A 30 26.15 7.27 3.08
C SER A 30 25.17 8.42 2.94
N TRP A 31 25.20 9.07 1.77
CA TRP A 31 24.28 10.15 1.43
C TRP A 31 23.31 9.71 0.34
N ALA A 32 22.04 10.07 0.52
CA ALA A 32 21.00 9.87 -0.49
C ALA A 32 20.31 11.21 -0.76
N TRP A 33 20.54 11.79 -1.90
CA TRP A 33 19.98 13.06 -2.32
C TRP A 33 19.36 12.97 -3.71
N PRO A 34 18.25 13.69 -4.00
CA PRO A 34 17.53 14.59 -3.09
C PRO A 34 16.77 13.84 -2.00
N LYS A 35 16.53 14.51 -0.86
CA LYS A 35 15.66 13.98 0.20
C LYS A 35 14.20 14.08 -0.23
N PRO A 36 13.30 13.18 0.25
CA PRO A 36 11.87 13.35 0.09
C PRO A 36 11.39 14.72 0.58
N VAL A 37 10.45 15.32 -0.15
CA VAL A 37 9.82 16.56 0.26
C VAL A 37 8.87 16.33 1.45
N GLN A 38 8.24 15.14 1.50
CA GLN A 38 7.39 14.75 2.61
C GLN A 38 8.23 14.49 3.86
N SER A 39 7.74 14.93 5.01
CA SER A 39 8.33 14.61 6.32
C SER A 39 8.22 13.12 6.66
N HIS A 40 7.23 12.44 6.10
CA HIS A 40 7.02 10.99 6.19
C HIS A 40 6.67 10.44 4.81
N VAL A 41 7.44 9.46 4.35
CA VAL A 41 7.15 8.72 3.12
C VAL A 41 6.34 7.49 3.49
N PRO A 42 5.07 7.39 3.08
CA PRO A 42 4.26 6.21 3.39
C PRO A 42 4.82 4.94 2.77
N VAL A 43 4.79 3.87 3.53
CA VAL A 43 5.22 2.53 3.09
C VAL A 43 4.03 1.60 3.14
N LEU A 44 3.59 1.13 1.98
CA LEU A 44 2.55 0.13 1.85
C LEU A 44 3.15 -1.23 1.53
N VAL A 45 2.63 -2.27 2.14
CA VAL A 45 3.16 -3.62 2.00
C VAL A 45 2.20 -4.53 1.24
N GLY A 46 2.65 -5.03 0.09
CA GLY A 46 1.97 -6.07 -0.66
C GLY A 46 2.25 -7.44 -0.03
N ALA A 47 1.26 -7.99 0.66
CA ALA A 47 1.38 -9.29 1.32
C ALA A 47 0.02 -9.99 1.41
N ALA A 48 0.03 -11.31 1.60
CA ALA A 48 -1.20 -12.05 1.92
C ALA A 48 -1.82 -11.53 3.22
N GLY A 49 -3.15 -11.42 3.25
CA GLY A 49 -3.94 -10.96 4.40
C GLY A 49 -3.94 -11.98 5.53
N THR A 50 -2.87 -12.00 6.32
CA THR A 50 -2.72 -12.88 7.47
C THR A 50 -2.38 -12.10 8.73
N GLU A 51 -2.79 -12.58 9.89
CA GLU A 51 -2.51 -11.98 11.19
C GLU A 51 -1.01 -11.66 11.37
N LYS A 52 -0.14 -12.58 11.01
CA LYS A 52 1.32 -12.39 11.09
C LYS A 52 1.79 -11.19 10.26
N ASN A 53 1.30 -11.06 9.04
CA ASN A 53 1.67 -9.95 8.16
C ASN A 53 1.06 -8.64 8.68
N PHE A 54 -0.18 -8.65 9.12
CA PHE A 54 -0.87 -7.47 9.65
C PHE A 54 -0.24 -6.98 10.96
N THR A 55 0.15 -7.88 11.86
CA THR A 55 0.90 -7.49 13.07
C THR A 55 2.21 -6.79 12.72
N TRP A 56 2.90 -7.27 11.70
CA TRP A 56 4.12 -6.62 11.24
C TRP A 56 3.84 -5.28 10.53
N ILE A 57 2.83 -5.21 9.67
CA ILE A 57 2.40 -3.98 8.99
C ILE A 57 2.03 -2.90 10.02
N ALA A 58 1.22 -3.23 11.01
CA ALA A 58 0.81 -2.30 12.05
C ALA A 58 1.99 -1.72 12.84
N ARG A 59 3.09 -2.46 12.99
CA ARG A 59 4.29 -2.00 13.70
C ARG A 59 5.26 -1.20 12.83
N SER A 60 5.31 -1.46 11.53
CA SER A 60 6.46 -1.07 10.71
C SER A 60 6.10 -0.39 9.38
N ALA A 61 4.83 -0.32 9.01
CA ALA A 61 4.38 0.23 7.74
C ALA A 61 3.17 1.17 7.93
N ASP A 62 2.68 1.72 6.84
CA ASP A 62 1.57 2.68 6.86
C ASP A 62 0.29 2.08 6.26
N GLY A 63 0.39 0.90 5.68
CA GLY A 63 -0.77 0.22 5.14
C GLY A 63 -0.46 -1.06 4.38
N TRP A 64 -1.50 -1.58 3.76
CA TRP A 64 -1.52 -2.86 3.07
C TRP A 64 -1.99 -2.71 1.62
N ILE A 65 -1.31 -3.41 0.71
CA ILE A 65 -1.79 -3.61 -0.65
C ILE A 65 -2.26 -5.06 -0.75
N THR A 66 -3.51 -5.27 -1.20
CA THR A 66 -4.05 -6.62 -1.41
C THR A 66 -3.28 -7.37 -2.49
N THR A 67 -3.35 -8.67 -2.49
CA THR A 67 -2.80 -9.47 -3.59
C THR A 67 -3.89 -9.77 -4.64
N PRO A 68 -3.53 -10.03 -5.92
CA PRO A 68 -4.53 -10.36 -6.95
C PRO A 68 -5.35 -11.64 -6.67
N ARG A 69 -5.01 -12.38 -5.63
CA ARG A 69 -5.72 -13.60 -5.18
C ARG A 69 -6.75 -13.35 -4.10
N ASP A 70 -6.78 -12.14 -3.56
CA ASP A 70 -7.72 -11.76 -2.50
C ASP A 70 -9.07 -11.40 -3.14
N PHE A 71 -9.96 -12.38 -3.27
CA PHE A 71 -11.30 -12.18 -3.84
C PHE A 71 -12.28 -11.58 -2.83
N ASP A 72 -12.13 -11.94 -1.56
CA ASP A 72 -12.88 -11.41 -0.42
C ASP A 72 -11.87 -10.76 0.55
N ILE A 73 -11.96 -9.44 0.67
CA ILE A 73 -11.07 -8.65 1.53
C ILE A 73 -11.75 -8.16 2.81
N ASP A 74 -13.02 -8.46 3.02
CA ASP A 74 -13.79 -7.95 4.17
C ASP A 74 -13.17 -8.40 5.50
N ALA A 75 -12.95 -9.71 5.63
CA ALA A 75 -12.36 -10.26 6.84
C ALA A 75 -10.89 -9.79 7.05
N PRO A 76 -10.00 -9.84 6.03
CA PRO A 76 -8.68 -9.26 6.11
C PRO A 76 -8.66 -7.77 6.48
N VAL A 77 -9.50 -6.95 5.88
CA VAL A 77 -9.57 -5.51 6.20
C VAL A 77 -9.96 -5.28 7.66
N ARG A 78 -11.00 -5.97 8.14
CA ARG A 78 -11.42 -5.89 9.53
C ARG A 78 -10.30 -6.32 10.48
N GLN A 79 -9.65 -7.45 10.20
CA GLN A 79 -8.55 -7.96 11.02
C GLN A 79 -7.36 -6.97 11.07
N LEU A 80 -7.00 -6.36 9.93
CA LEU A 80 -5.93 -5.35 9.92
C LEU A 80 -6.29 -4.15 10.79
N ARG A 81 -7.51 -3.66 10.72
CA ARG A 81 -7.97 -2.51 11.53
C ARG A 81 -7.99 -2.81 13.03
N GLU A 82 -8.39 -4.02 13.42
CA GLU A 82 -8.33 -4.49 14.80
C GLU A 82 -6.88 -4.51 15.32
N ILE A 83 -5.97 -5.18 14.59
CA ILE A 83 -4.55 -5.24 14.92
C ILE A 83 -3.89 -3.85 14.94
N TRP A 84 -4.33 -2.95 14.04
CA TRP A 84 -3.85 -1.57 14.00
C TRP A 84 -4.21 -0.79 15.27
N GLY A 85 -5.44 -0.92 15.73
CA GLY A 85 -5.90 -0.35 17.00
C GLY A 85 -5.17 -0.94 18.21
N GLU A 86 -5.01 -2.25 18.27
CA GLU A 86 -4.26 -2.95 19.33
C GLU A 86 -2.78 -2.54 19.39
N ALA A 87 -2.19 -2.20 18.24
CA ALA A 87 -0.84 -1.66 18.16
C ALA A 87 -0.72 -0.21 18.61
N GLY A 88 -1.82 0.45 19.01
CA GLY A 88 -1.86 1.84 19.46
C GLY A 88 -1.62 2.87 18.35
N ARG A 89 -1.83 2.48 17.08
CA ARG A 89 -1.65 3.40 15.95
C ARG A 89 -2.79 4.42 15.89
N GLN A 90 -2.44 5.66 15.58
CA GLN A 90 -3.42 6.72 15.35
C GLN A 90 -3.96 6.67 13.92
N GLY A 91 -5.24 6.95 13.76
CA GLY A 91 -5.93 6.89 12.46
C GLY A 91 -6.10 5.47 11.95
N ASP A 92 -6.49 5.37 10.70
CA ASP A 92 -6.72 4.10 10.00
C ASP A 92 -5.52 3.73 9.11
N PRO A 93 -5.27 2.42 8.87
CA PRO A 93 -4.27 2.00 7.90
C PRO A 93 -4.69 2.39 6.48
N GLN A 94 -3.74 2.74 5.63
CA GLN A 94 -4.00 2.83 4.19
C GLN A 94 -4.21 1.42 3.64
N ILE A 95 -5.31 1.23 2.90
CA ILE A 95 -5.64 -0.05 2.29
C ILE A 95 -5.86 0.15 0.80
N VAL A 96 -4.96 -0.43 0.00
CA VAL A 96 -5.01 -0.38 -1.45
C VAL A 96 -5.45 -1.73 -1.99
N ALA A 97 -6.61 -1.77 -2.64
CA ALA A 97 -7.11 -2.98 -3.27
C ALA A 97 -6.67 -3.07 -4.75
N LEU A 98 -6.36 -4.28 -5.20
CA LEU A 98 -6.10 -4.56 -6.61
C LEU A 98 -7.34 -5.15 -7.25
N ASP A 99 -7.78 -4.59 -8.37
CA ASP A 99 -8.93 -5.10 -9.13
C ASP A 99 -8.70 -4.99 -10.65
N PHE A 100 -9.57 -5.67 -11.39
CA PHE A 100 -9.55 -5.65 -12.85
C PHE A 100 -10.85 -5.08 -13.46
N LYS A 101 -11.89 -4.91 -12.63
CA LYS A 101 -13.20 -4.44 -13.10
C LYS A 101 -13.81 -3.42 -12.14
N PRO A 102 -14.15 -2.24 -12.61
CA PRO A 102 -14.89 -1.27 -11.82
C PRO A 102 -16.37 -1.71 -11.73
N VAL A 103 -16.73 -2.31 -10.61
CA VAL A 103 -18.11 -2.68 -10.26
C VAL A 103 -18.56 -1.70 -9.19
N PRO A 104 -19.54 -0.81 -9.47
CA PRO A 104 -19.95 0.24 -8.54
C PRO A 104 -20.26 -0.25 -7.13
N GLU A 105 -21.11 -1.25 -7.02
CA GLU A 105 -21.55 -1.77 -5.72
C GLU A 105 -20.37 -2.33 -4.90
N LYS A 106 -19.39 -2.93 -5.57
CA LYS A 106 -18.18 -3.42 -4.91
C LYS A 106 -17.29 -2.28 -4.43
N LEU A 107 -17.12 -1.24 -5.24
CA LEU A 107 -16.29 -0.09 -4.87
C LEU A 107 -16.91 0.70 -3.72
N GLU A 108 -18.23 0.89 -3.72
CA GLU A 108 -18.97 1.49 -2.62
C GLU A 108 -18.81 0.67 -1.32
N HIS A 109 -18.97 -0.64 -1.41
CA HIS A 109 -18.77 -1.53 -0.28
C HIS A 109 -17.33 -1.46 0.24
N TRP A 110 -16.34 -1.49 -0.63
CA TRP A 110 -14.94 -1.37 -0.24
C TRP A 110 -14.62 -0.04 0.43
N ALA A 111 -15.17 1.07 -0.07
CA ALA A 111 -15.06 2.37 0.60
C ALA A 111 -15.65 2.34 2.02
N GLN A 112 -16.81 1.70 2.21
CA GLN A 112 -17.48 1.58 3.51
C GLN A 112 -16.67 0.76 4.53
N ILE A 113 -15.99 -0.30 4.10
CA ILE A 113 -15.15 -1.11 4.99
C ILE A 113 -13.77 -0.50 5.24
N GLY A 114 -13.39 0.56 4.52
CA GLY A 114 -12.15 1.33 4.76
C GLY A 114 -11.03 1.12 3.74
N VAL A 115 -11.33 0.60 2.55
CA VAL A 115 -10.38 0.66 1.42
C VAL A 115 -10.21 2.12 1.00
N THR A 116 -8.98 2.58 0.94
CA THR A 116 -8.65 3.99 0.64
C THR A 116 -8.41 4.23 -0.85
N GLU A 117 -7.91 3.23 -1.56
CA GLU A 117 -7.60 3.32 -2.98
C GLU A 117 -7.85 1.99 -3.69
N VAL A 118 -8.16 2.05 -4.98
CA VAL A 118 -8.26 0.87 -5.83
C VAL A 118 -7.37 1.05 -7.06
N LEU A 119 -6.48 0.09 -7.30
CA LEU A 119 -5.64 0.03 -8.49
C LEU A 119 -6.25 -0.93 -9.50
N PHE A 120 -6.49 -0.44 -10.72
CA PHE A 120 -6.99 -1.27 -11.81
C PHE A 120 -5.84 -1.67 -12.74
N GLY A 121 -5.76 -2.98 -13.03
CA GLY A 121 -4.80 -3.49 -14.00
C GLY A 121 -5.08 -2.96 -15.40
N LEU A 122 -4.04 -2.50 -16.09
CA LEU A 122 -4.13 -2.13 -17.50
C LEU A 122 -3.98 -3.38 -18.38
N PRO A 123 -4.68 -3.43 -19.53
CA PRO A 123 -4.50 -4.52 -20.49
C PRO A 123 -3.12 -4.44 -21.16
N ASP A 124 -2.50 -5.59 -21.37
CA ASP A 124 -1.28 -5.69 -22.20
C ASP A 124 -1.67 -5.64 -23.69
N LYS A 125 -1.78 -4.42 -24.22
CA LYS A 125 -2.24 -4.12 -25.57
C LYS A 125 -1.54 -2.89 -26.15
N SER A 126 -1.97 -2.47 -27.37
CA SER A 126 -1.47 -1.24 -27.99
C SER A 126 -1.76 0.02 -27.15
N ALA A 127 -0.99 1.08 -27.35
CA ALA A 127 -1.20 2.35 -26.63
C ALA A 127 -2.62 2.91 -26.83
N ASP A 128 -3.18 2.79 -28.04
CA ASP A 128 -4.53 3.24 -28.36
C ASP A 128 -5.59 2.42 -27.60
N ASP A 129 -5.43 1.11 -27.52
CA ASP A 129 -6.32 0.23 -26.75
C ASP A 129 -6.28 0.54 -25.24
N VAL A 130 -5.08 0.81 -24.71
CA VAL A 130 -4.90 1.21 -23.31
C VAL A 130 -5.56 2.57 -23.06
N ALA A 131 -5.34 3.56 -23.93
CA ALA A 131 -5.98 4.87 -23.82
C ALA A 131 -7.51 4.75 -23.80
N ALA A 132 -8.08 4.02 -24.77
CA ALA A 132 -9.51 3.77 -24.84
C ALA A 132 -10.05 3.01 -23.62
N TYR A 133 -9.25 2.12 -23.01
CA TYR A 133 -9.62 1.45 -21.77
C TYR A 133 -9.67 2.43 -20.60
N VAL A 134 -8.65 3.29 -20.46
CA VAL A 134 -8.58 4.31 -19.39
C VAL A 134 -9.74 5.30 -19.48
N GLU A 135 -10.08 5.78 -20.68
CA GLU A 135 -11.23 6.66 -20.91
C GLU A 135 -12.55 6.01 -20.48
N ARG A 136 -12.76 4.74 -20.86
CA ARG A 136 -13.97 4.00 -20.44
C ARG A 136 -14.03 3.79 -18.93
N LEU A 137 -12.87 3.51 -18.30
CA LEU A 137 -12.77 3.36 -16.85
C LEU A 137 -13.10 4.68 -16.15
N ALA A 138 -12.50 5.79 -16.59
CA ALA A 138 -12.75 7.13 -16.06
C ALA A 138 -14.23 7.51 -16.18
N GLY A 139 -14.87 7.25 -17.35
CA GLY A 139 -16.29 7.49 -17.54
C GLY A 139 -17.20 6.71 -16.58
N LYS A 140 -16.86 5.46 -16.28
CA LYS A 140 -17.61 4.66 -15.29
C LYS A 140 -17.45 5.20 -13.88
N LEU A 141 -16.23 5.56 -13.48
CA LEU A 141 -15.95 6.11 -12.14
C LEU A 141 -16.60 7.49 -11.97
N ALA A 142 -16.59 8.35 -12.99
CA ALA A 142 -17.25 9.65 -12.94
C ALA A 142 -18.78 9.54 -12.77
N ALA A 143 -19.40 8.47 -13.26
CA ALA A 143 -20.82 8.22 -13.08
C ALA A 143 -21.20 7.74 -11.66
N MET A 144 -20.23 7.45 -10.81
CA MET A 144 -20.41 7.03 -9.40
C MET A 144 -20.23 8.18 -8.42
N ALA A 145 -19.64 9.32 -8.85
CA ALA A 145 -19.39 10.49 -8.03
C ALA A 145 -20.62 11.41 -7.97
#